data_0be217eff0a0d33079fe33273eb46423
#
_entry.id   0be217eff0a0d33079fe33273eb46423
#
_cell.length_a   1.000
_cell.length_b   1.000
_cell.length_c   1.000
_cell.angle_alpha   90.00
_cell.angle_beta   90.00
_cell.angle_gamma   90.00
#
_symmetry.space_group_name_H-M   'P 1'
#
loop_
_entity.id
_entity.type
_entity.pdbx_description
1 polymer ?
#
loop_
_entity_poly.entity_id
_entity_poly.type
_entity_poly.pdbx_seq_one_letter_code
_entity_poly.pdbx_strand_id
1 'polypeptide(L)'
;MKNSIKELKTFLILWSTQSSSQLGSSMTGFALTLWLYQETGSALQTALLSICSYAPYVMMSIFAGAFSDRWDKKKIMLVCDTFAAFCTVVTLFLLKTDQLQPMHMYLLNAVNGLMNTVQQPASDVAMTMITPEKYYQKTSGLRSLSNSLITILNPVL
;
A
#
# COMPACT_ATOMS: atom_id res chain seq x y z
N MET A 1 14.44 -7.17 30.01
CA MET A 1 13.44 -8.15 29.55
C MET A 1 12.03 -7.58 29.39
N LYS A 2 11.47 -6.84 30.36
CA LYS A 2 10.10 -6.27 30.28
C LYS A 2 9.92 -5.27 29.12
N ASN A 3 10.92 -4.47 28.77
CA ASN A 3 10.87 -3.53 27.64
C ASN A 3 10.89 -4.25 26.29
N SER A 4 11.68 -5.31 26.16
CA SER A 4 11.80 -6.09 24.91
C SER A 4 10.49 -6.77 24.50
N ILE A 5 9.70 -7.26 25.48
CA ILE A 5 8.37 -7.85 25.23
C ILE A 5 7.37 -6.75 24.80
N LYS A 6 7.46 -5.56 25.39
CA LYS A 6 6.59 -4.42 25.03
C LYS A 6 6.90 -3.91 23.62
N GLU A 7 8.17 -3.84 23.26
CA GLU A 7 8.62 -3.46 21.90
C GLU A 7 8.19 -4.46 20.83
N LEU A 8 8.32 -5.77 21.12
CA LEU A 8 7.85 -6.81 20.21
C LEU A 8 6.31 -6.78 20.05
N LYS A 9 5.57 -6.48 21.10
CA LYS A 9 4.12 -6.32 21.05
C LYS A 9 3.73 -5.14 20.16
N THR A 10 4.43 -4.01 20.27
CA THR A 10 4.21 -2.84 19.42
C THR A 10 4.49 -3.14 17.95
N PHE A 11 5.58 -3.85 17.67
CA PHE A 11 5.88 -4.32 16.32
C PHE A 11 4.77 -5.22 15.76
N LEU A 12 4.31 -6.21 16.53
CA LEU A 12 3.26 -7.13 16.07
C LEU A 12 1.93 -6.42 15.78
N ILE A 13 1.57 -5.42 16.58
CA ILE A 13 0.36 -4.62 16.35
C ILE A 13 0.53 -3.81 15.05
N LEU A 14 1.66 -3.10 14.89
CA LEU A 14 1.91 -2.32 13.69
C LEU A 14 1.99 -3.20 12.46
N TRP A 15 2.68 -4.34 12.53
CA TRP A 15 2.80 -5.29 11.45
C TRP A 15 1.44 -5.89 11.04
N SER A 16 0.61 -6.29 12.00
CA SER A 16 -0.71 -6.88 11.69
C SER A 16 -1.66 -5.86 11.06
N THR A 17 -1.67 -4.61 11.56
CA THR A 17 -2.50 -3.55 10.98
C THR A 17 -2.04 -3.18 9.58
N GLN A 18 -0.75 -3.05 9.35
CA GLN A 18 -0.20 -2.75 8.02
C GLN A 18 -0.41 -3.90 7.03
N SER A 19 -0.23 -5.15 7.46
CA SER A 19 -0.48 -6.32 6.60
C SER A 19 -1.97 -6.43 6.23
N SER A 20 -2.88 -6.16 7.15
CA SER A 20 -4.33 -6.14 6.87
C SER A 20 -4.71 -5.02 5.91
N SER A 21 -4.16 -3.82 6.09
CA SER A 21 -4.36 -2.69 5.19
C SER A 21 -3.83 -2.98 3.78
N GLN A 22 -2.64 -3.56 3.70
CA GLN A 22 -2.02 -3.94 2.43
C GLN A 22 -2.81 -5.03 1.69
N LEU A 23 -3.33 -6.02 2.42
CA LEU A 23 -4.22 -7.05 1.85
C LEU A 23 -5.46 -6.41 1.24
N GLY A 24 -6.16 -5.55 2.00
CA GLY A 24 -7.37 -4.86 1.51
C GLY A 24 -7.09 -3.99 0.29
N SER A 25 -6.00 -3.24 0.27
CA SER A 25 -5.59 -2.42 -0.88
C SER A 25 -5.26 -3.28 -2.10
N SER A 26 -4.57 -4.40 -1.90
CA SER A 26 -4.22 -5.35 -2.96
C SER A 26 -5.46 -5.99 -3.58
N MET A 27 -6.41 -6.44 -2.76
CA MET A 27 -7.70 -6.99 -3.23
C MET A 27 -8.52 -5.95 -4.00
N THR A 28 -8.59 -4.72 -3.51
CA THR A 28 -9.26 -3.62 -4.18
C THR A 28 -8.63 -3.34 -5.55
N GLY A 29 -7.30 -3.27 -5.61
CA GLY A 29 -6.57 -3.07 -6.86
C GLY A 29 -6.82 -4.19 -7.88
N PHE A 30 -6.83 -5.43 -7.43
CA PHE A 30 -7.12 -6.58 -8.29
C PHE A 30 -8.58 -6.56 -8.80
N ALA A 31 -9.54 -6.33 -7.92
CA ALA A 31 -10.95 -6.23 -8.28
C ALA A 31 -11.21 -5.11 -9.31
N LEU A 32 -10.60 -3.93 -9.12
CA LEU A 32 -10.70 -2.82 -10.06
C LEU A 32 -10.03 -3.12 -11.41
N THR A 33 -8.95 -3.88 -11.40
CA THR A 33 -8.27 -4.33 -12.62
C THR A 33 -9.17 -5.27 -13.42
N LEU A 34 -9.83 -6.23 -12.76
CA LEU A 34 -10.79 -7.13 -13.40
C LEU A 34 -12.02 -6.37 -13.89
N TRP A 35 -12.56 -5.47 -13.09
CA TRP A 35 -13.70 -4.65 -13.49
C TRP A 35 -13.39 -3.84 -14.76
N LEU A 36 -12.21 -3.19 -14.81
CA LEU A 36 -11.78 -2.43 -15.98
C LEU A 36 -11.67 -3.32 -17.22
N TYR A 37 -11.15 -4.53 -17.06
CA TYR A 37 -11.04 -5.48 -18.17
C TYR A 37 -12.41 -5.95 -18.64
N GLN A 38 -13.35 -6.21 -17.74
CA GLN A 38 -14.73 -6.62 -18.09
C GLN A 38 -15.48 -5.49 -18.80
N GLU A 39 -15.31 -4.26 -18.36
CA GLU A 39 -15.99 -3.09 -18.92
C GLU A 39 -15.46 -2.71 -20.31
N THR A 40 -14.15 -2.81 -20.50
CA THR A 40 -13.49 -2.30 -21.72
C THR A 40 -13.09 -3.40 -22.72
N GLY A 41 -12.98 -4.64 -22.29
CA GLY A 41 -12.44 -5.76 -23.07
C GLY A 41 -10.99 -5.58 -23.53
N SER A 42 -10.30 -4.56 -23.03
CA SER A 42 -8.99 -4.13 -23.51
C SER A 42 -7.87 -4.41 -22.51
N ALA A 43 -7.01 -5.37 -22.85
CA ALA A 43 -5.79 -5.64 -22.09
C ALA A 43 -4.84 -4.42 -22.07
N LEU A 44 -4.86 -3.57 -23.10
CA LEU A 44 -4.05 -2.35 -23.13
C LEU A 44 -4.49 -1.35 -22.07
N GLN A 45 -5.79 -1.15 -21.87
CA GLN A 45 -6.30 -0.25 -20.83
C GLN A 45 -5.96 -0.76 -19.43
N THR A 46 -6.02 -2.06 -19.22
CA THR A 46 -5.62 -2.70 -17.97
C THR A 46 -4.11 -2.53 -17.71
N ALA A 47 -3.28 -2.68 -18.74
CA ALA A 47 -1.85 -2.40 -18.64
C ALA A 47 -1.56 -0.92 -18.33
N LEU A 48 -2.29 0.01 -18.92
CA LEU A 48 -2.18 1.44 -18.63
C LEU A 48 -2.51 1.76 -17.18
N LEU A 49 -3.46 1.06 -16.56
CA LEU A 49 -3.77 1.22 -15.14
C LEU A 49 -2.53 0.93 -14.27
N SER A 50 -1.81 -0.14 -14.58
CA SER A 50 -0.55 -0.49 -13.90
C SER A 50 0.53 0.57 -14.13
N ILE A 51 0.68 1.05 -15.36
CA ILE A 51 1.64 2.12 -15.68
C ILE A 51 1.32 3.39 -14.92
N CYS A 52 0.05 3.81 -14.84
CA CYS A 52 -0.37 4.98 -14.06
C CYS A 52 -0.05 4.88 -12.57
N SER A 53 -0.04 3.66 -12.00
CA SER A 53 0.37 3.42 -10.63
C SER A 53 1.89 3.43 -10.45
N TYR A 54 2.62 2.75 -11.34
CA TYR A 54 4.06 2.57 -11.20
C TYR A 54 4.89 3.76 -11.72
N ALA A 55 4.45 4.49 -12.74
CA ALA A 55 5.21 5.60 -13.30
C ALA A 55 5.43 6.73 -12.26
N PRO A 56 4.40 7.22 -11.54
CA PRO A 56 4.61 8.18 -10.47
C PRO A 56 5.49 7.64 -9.34
N TYR A 57 5.34 6.35 -9.00
CA TYR A 57 6.18 5.69 -8.01
C TYR A 57 7.65 5.74 -8.39
N VAL A 58 8.02 5.36 -9.63
CA VAL A 58 9.40 5.37 -10.11
C VAL A 58 9.97 6.80 -10.14
N MET A 59 9.20 7.75 -10.66
CA MET A 59 9.65 9.16 -10.76
C MET A 59 9.91 9.79 -9.39
N MET A 60 9.06 9.49 -8.41
CA MET A 60 9.17 10.05 -7.06
C MET A 60 10.11 9.27 -6.14
N SER A 61 10.48 8.03 -6.49
CA SER A 61 11.33 7.18 -5.64
C SER A 61 12.69 7.80 -5.33
N ILE A 62 13.24 8.58 -6.26
CA ILE A 62 14.50 9.33 -6.08
C ILE A 62 14.38 10.35 -4.94
N PHE A 63 13.23 10.98 -4.81
CA PHE A 63 12.95 12.02 -3.80
C PHE A 63 12.37 11.46 -2.51
N ALA A 64 11.76 10.27 -2.56
CA ALA A 64 11.03 9.67 -1.45
C ALA A 64 11.91 9.41 -0.23
N GLY A 65 13.17 9.01 -0.43
CA GLY A 65 14.15 8.85 0.64
C GLY A 65 14.38 10.15 1.40
N ALA A 66 14.65 11.24 0.69
CA ALA A 66 14.90 12.55 1.29
C ALA A 66 13.67 13.09 2.04
N PHE A 67 12.46 12.85 1.53
CA PHE A 67 11.21 13.22 2.22
C PHE A 67 10.98 12.36 3.46
N SER A 68 11.18 11.04 3.34
CA SER A 68 11.01 10.10 4.45
C SER A 68 11.98 10.38 5.61
N ASP A 69 13.20 10.86 5.34
CA ASP A 69 14.19 11.14 6.38
C ASP A 69 13.87 12.40 7.18
N ARG A 70 13.29 13.41 6.54
CA ARG A 70 13.03 14.73 7.16
C ARG A 70 11.72 14.79 7.95
N TRP A 71 10.75 13.97 7.61
CA TRP A 71 9.41 14.05 8.19
C TRP A 71 9.16 12.94 9.21
N ASP A 72 8.22 13.19 10.12
CA ASP A 72 7.78 12.22 11.12
C ASP A 72 7.09 11.02 10.42
N LYS A 73 7.72 9.84 10.53
CA LYS A 73 7.27 8.60 9.89
C LYS A 73 5.82 8.26 10.23
N LYS A 74 5.42 8.52 11.49
CA LYS A 74 4.04 8.29 11.94
C LYS A 74 3.05 9.20 11.21
N LYS A 75 3.40 10.47 11.02
CA LYS A 75 2.55 11.42 10.28
C LYS A 75 2.43 11.05 8.81
N ILE A 76 3.54 10.67 8.18
CA ILE A 76 3.55 10.19 6.79
C ILE A 76 2.58 9.02 6.64
N MET A 77 2.72 7.97 7.46
CA MET A 77 1.88 6.78 7.38
C MET A 77 0.40 7.13 7.59
N LEU A 78 0.07 7.95 8.60
CA LEU A 78 -1.31 8.36 8.86
C LEU A 78 -1.92 9.15 7.69
N VAL A 79 -1.19 10.08 7.11
CA VAL A 79 -1.65 10.87 5.97
C VAL A 79 -1.86 9.98 4.75
N CYS A 80 -0.90 9.11 4.44
CA CYS A 80 -1.00 8.20 3.30
C CYS A 80 -2.16 7.21 3.46
N ASP A 81 -2.31 6.59 4.63
CA ASP A 81 -3.40 5.66 4.92
C ASP A 81 -4.78 6.35 4.86
N THR A 82 -4.90 7.57 5.41
CA THR A 82 -6.13 8.35 5.35
C THR A 82 -6.48 8.70 3.90
N PHE A 83 -5.48 9.08 3.11
CA PHE A 83 -5.69 9.43 1.70
C PHE A 83 -6.05 8.20 0.86
N ALA A 84 -5.41 7.06 1.10
CA ALA A 84 -5.76 5.80 0.45
C ALA A 84 -7.19 5.36 0.79
N ALA A 85 -7.60 5.48 2.06
CA ALA A 85 -8.97 5.20 2.48
C ALA A 85 -9.97 6.15 1.78
N PHE A 86 -9.65 7.44 1.69
CA PHE A 86 -10.48 8.40 0.97
C PHE A 86 -10.64 8.05 -0.52
N CYS A 87 -9.55 7.71 -1.20
CA CYS A 87 -9.59 7.26 -2.60
C CYS A 87 -10.46 6.01 -2.77
N THR A 88 -10.38 5.06 -1.85
CA THR A 88 -11.20 3.84 -1.87
C THR A 88 -12.69 4.18 -1.70
N VAL A 89 -13.04 5.08 -0.79
CA VAL A 89 -14.42 5.54 -0.58
C VAL A 89 -14.95 6.26 -1.83
N VAL A 90 -14.14 7.12 -2.46
CA VAL A 90 -14.51 7.80 -3.71
C VAL A 90 -14.76 6.78 -4.82
N THR A 91 -13.87 5.79 -4.97
CA THR A 91 -14.05 4.71 -5.94
C THR A 91 -15.35 3.94 -5.72
N LEU A 92 -15.65 3.59 -4.47
CA LEU A 92 -16.88 2.89 -4.09
C LEU A 92 -18.12 3.72 -4.40
N PHE A 93 -18.07 5.03 -4.13
CA PHE A 93 -19.17 5.95 -4.42
C PHE A 93 -19.42 6.06 -5.93
N LEU A 94 -18.36 6.24 -6.73
CA LEU A 94 -18.44 6.29 -8.18
C LEU A 94 -18.97 4.96 -8.76
N LEU A 95 -18.56 3.83 -8.20
CA LEU A 95 -19.05 2.51 -8.61
C LEU A 95 -20.55 2.35 -8.31
N LYS A 96 -21.01 2.79 -7.12
CA LYS A 96 -22.43 2.71 -6.74
C LYS A 96 -23.34 3.61 -7.56
N THR A 97 -22.82 4.72 -8.07
CA THR A 97 -23.57 5.68 -8.89
C THR A 97 -23.48 5.39 -10.38
N ASP A 98 -22.86 4.26 -10.78
CA ASP A 98 -22.57 3.88 -12.18
C ASP A 98 -21.86 5.00 -12.98
N GLN A 99 -21.10 5.85 -12.28
CA GLN A 99 -20.32 6.94 -12.87
C GLN A 99 -18.82 6.65 -12.93
N LEU A 100 -18.41 5.43 -12.55
CA LEU A 100 -17.01 5.04 -12.59
C LEU A 100 -16.56 4.93 -14.05
N GLN A 101 -15.57 5.73 -14.42
CA GLN A 101 -14.94 5.72 -15.73
C GLN A 101 -13.48 5.31 -15.64
N PRO A 102 -12.88 4.72 -16.69
CA PRO A 102 -11.46 4.36 -16.70
C PRO A 102 -10.54 5.53 -16.32
N MET A 103 -10.89 6.75 -16.73
CA MET A 103 -10.13 7.96 -16.41
C MET A 103 -10.04 8.23 -14.90
N HIS A 104 -11.13 8.04 -14.16
CA HIS A 104 -11.13 8.17 -12.70
C HIS A 104 -10.20 7.15 -12.06
N MET A 105 -10.17 5.93 -12.58
CA MET A 105 -9.29 4.87 -12.08
C MET A 105 -7.82 5.19 -12.32
N TYR A 106 -7.46 5.68 -13.51
CA TYR A 106 -6.07 6.08 -13.79
C TYR A 106 -5.60 7.18 -12.85
N LEU A 107 -6.43 8.20 -12.63
CA LEU A 107 -6.10 9.31 -11.73
C LEU A 107 -5.94 8.82 -10.27
N LEU A 108 -6.89 8.05 -9.77
CA LEU A 108 -6.85 7.52 -8.39
C LEU A 108 -5.66 6.58 -8.17
N ASN A 109 -5.33 5.74 -9.16
CA ASN A 109 -4.15 4.89 -9.08
C ASN A 109 -2.84 5.67 -9.15
N ALA A 110 -2.75 6.71 -9.96
CA ALA A 110 -1.58 7.59 -9.99
C ALA A 110 -1.33 8.26 -8.64
N VAL A 111 -2.39 8.76 -8.01
CA VAL A 111 -2.31 9.36 -6.66
C VAL A 111 -1.91 8.32 -5.62
N ASN A 112 -2.49 7.12 -5.64
CA ASN A 112 -2.09 6.03 -4.76
C ASN A 112 -0.62 5.63 -4.96
N GLY A 113 -0.15 5.58 -6.21
CA GLY A 113 1.25 5.32 -6.53
C GLY A 113 2.20 6.35 -5.90
N LEU A 114 1.86 7.65 -5.99
CA LEU A 114 2.62 8.72 -5.33
C LEU A 114 2.66 8.54 -3.81
N MET A 115 1.52 8.26 -3.18
CA MET A 115 1.44 8.06 -1.73
C MET A 115 2.28 6.85 -1.29
N ASN A 116 2.18 5.74 -2.00
CA ASN A 116 2.96 4.54 -1.71
C ASN A 116 4.47 4.76 -1.79
N THR A 117 4.94 5.65 -2.68
CA THR A 117 6.37 5.96 -2.82
C THR A 117 6.98 6.49 -1.54
N VAL A 118 6.23 7.29 -0.79
CA VAL A 118 6.70 7.90 0.46
C VAL A 118 6.35 7.00 1.67
N GLN A 119 5.23 6.31 1.62
CA GLN A 119 4.76 5.44 2.69
C GLN A 119 5.64 4.20 2.88
N GLN A 120 6.09 3.55 1.80
CA GLN A 120 6.91 2.33 1.87
C GLN A 120 8.20 2.54 2.68
N PRO A 121 9.09 3.48 2.33
CA PRO A 121 10.32 3.70 3.11
C PRO A 121 10.02 4.19 4.54
N ALA A 122 8.98 5.00 4.74
CA ALA A 122 8.59 5.45 6.07
C ALA A 122 8.15 4.28 6.97
N SER A 123 7.37 3.35 6.42
CA SER A 123 6.95 2.12 7.12
C SER A 123 8.13 1.22 7.45
N ASP A 124 9.06 1.04 6.50
CA ASP A 124 10.24 0.21 6.68
C ASP A 124 11.15 0.74 7.80
N VAL A 125 11.41 2.04 7.79
CA VAL A 125 12.19 2.71 8.85
C VAL A 125 11.45 2.63 10.19
N ALA A 126 10.14 2.91 10.23
CA ALA A 126 9.36 2.84 11.46
C ALA A 126 9.40 1.43 12.08
N MET A 127 9.22 0.38 11.26
CA MET A 127 9.31 -1.00 11.74
C MET A 127 10.69 -1.37 12.24
N THR A 128 11.75 -0.91 11.57
CA THR A 128 13.14 -1.16 12.00
C THR A 128 13.42 -0.48 13.33
N MET A 129 12.96 0.78 13.53
CA MET A 129 13.19 1.53 14.76
C MET A 129 12.52 0.91 16.01
N ILE A 130 11.36 0.25 15.85
CA ILE A 130 10.65 -0.41 16.95
C ILE A 130 11.07 -1.85 17.18
N THR A 131 11.85 -2.42 16.28
CA THR A 131 12.29 -3.82 16.37
C THR A 131 13.65 -3.88 17.06
N PRO A 132 13.81 -4.63 18.17
CA PRO A 132 15.13 -4.87 18.76
C PRO A 132 16.01 -5.69 17.80
N GLU A 133 17.31 -5.35 17.71
CA GLU A 133 18.26 -5.99 16.76
C GLU A 133 18.23 -7.52 16.78
N LYS A 134 18.07 -8.09 17.96
CA LYS A 134 17.96 -9.55 18.17
C LYS A 134 16.83 -10.20 17.35
N TYR A 135 15.84 -9.46 16.95
CA TYR A 135 14.64 -9.97 16.27
C TYR A 135 14.56 -9.58 14.80
N TYR A 136 15.53 -8.83 14.25
CA TYR A 136 15.51 -8.35 12.85
C TYR A 136 15.27 -9.47 11.83
N GLN A 137 15.96 -10.60 11.96
CA GLN A 137 15.76 -11.72 11.04
C GLN A 137 14.35 -12.29 11.10
N LYS A 138 13.79 -12.44 12.31
CA LYS A 138 12.44 -12.99 12.50
C LYS A 138 11.36 -12.05 11.98
N THR A 139 11.50 -10.76 12.25
CA THR A 139 10.55 -9.74 11.80
C THR A 139 10.61 -9.53 10.29
N SER A 140 11.80 -9.57 9.69
CA SER A 140 11.98 -9.54 8.24
C SER A 140 11.36 -10.78 7.58
N GLY A 141 11.57 -11.98 8.15
CA GLY A 141 10.95 -13.20 7.67
C GLY A 141 9.42 -13.14 7.74
N LEU A 142 8.85 -12.57 8.82
CA LEU A 142 7.42 -12.41 8.98
C LEU A 142 6.82 -11.44 7.96
N ARG A 143 7.52 -10.35 7.65
CA ARG A 143 7.13 -9.40 6.59
C ARG A 143 7.16 -10.04 5.20
N SER A 144 8.22 -10.78 4.89
CA SER A 144 8.32 -11.51 3.63
C SER A 144 7.22 -12.56 3.48
N LEU A 145 6.89 -13.26 4.56
CA LEU A 145 5.78 -14.21 4.59
C LEU A 145 4.44 -13.52 4.30
N SER A 146 4.17 -12.38 4.95
CA SER A 146 2.94 -11.60 4.68
C SER A 146 2.85 -11.17 3.23
N ASN A 147 3.92 -10.61 2.67
CA ASN A 147 3.94 -10.17 1.28
C ASN A 147 3.70 -11.35 0.32
N SER A 148 4.30 -12.51 0.58
CA SER A 148 4.08 -13.70 -0.22
C SER A 148 2.64 -14.21 -0.11
N LEU A 149 2.07 -14.22 1.09
CA LEU A 149 0.67 -14.61 1.31
C LEU A 149 -0.29 -13.67 0.60
N ILE A 150 -0.08 -12.35 0.69
CA ILE A 150 -0.89 -11.35 -0.02
C ILE A 150 -0.84 -11.58 -1.52
N THR A 151 0.35 -11.83 -2.07
CA THR A 151 0.54 -12.07 -3.50
C THR A 151 -0.18 -13.35 -3.97
N ILE A 152 -0.18 -14.41 -3.17
CA ILE A 152 -0.84 -15.67 -3.51
C ILE A 152 -2.37 -15.56 -3.33
N LEU A 153 -2.83 -14.90 -2.29
CA LEU A 153 -4.26 -14.78 -1.98
C LEU A 153 -4.97 -13.80 -2.90
N ASN A 154 -4.26 -12.79 -3.39
CA ASN A 154 -4.83 -11.74 -4.22
C ASN A 154 -5.63 -12.25 -5.44
N PRO A 155 -5.16 -13.20 -6.28
CA PRO A 155 -5.91 -13.73 -7.40
C PRO A 155 -6.94 -14.81 -7.02
N VAL A 156 -6.98 -15.27 -5.77
CA VAL A 156 -7.84 -16.38 -5.32
C VAL A 156 -9.11 -15.89 -4.63
N LEU A 157 -9.07 -14.71 -4.03
CA LEU A 157 -10.18 -14.07 -3.30
C LEU A 157 -10.92 -13.08 -4.19
#